data_58f05edcdedf4b4bf0ab034ff1ee7d7e
#
_entry.id   58f05edcdedf4b4bf0ab034ff1ee7d7e
#
_cell.length_a   1.000
_cell.length_b   1.000
_cell.length_c   1.000
_cell.angle_alpha   90.00
_cell.angle_beta   90.00
_cell.angle_gamma   90.00
#
_symmetry.space_group_name_H-M   'P 1'
#
loop_
_entity.id
_entity.type
_entity.pdbx_description
1 polymer ?
#
loop_
_entity_poly.entity_id
_entity_poly.type
_entity_poly.pdbx_seq_one_letter_code
_entity_poly.pdbx_strand_id
1 'polypeptide(L)'
;MNNIDLSIIIPVYGTEKYLRKCLDSILVNIPTRTEIIIINDGTKDNSEEIILEYVEKYKEIITYYKKENGGLSHTKNYGLERANGKYLTFVDSDDFIDTNMHKDMLSTALKSKADIVYCDVEEVFEDGRTLVVSCTNPMRKTEFFKAIDTPLMAASWNKIVKRELFDGLSYPVGLNNEDVSVTPILFGRAKRIVKINKPYYKYLQRTGSIQNSSFNRKRYVIFETANICFGRAKELPQDKQEQIRGTMYTHQILALLLYPIDEVHNETRIPLIKEFCELMNKEGELFYNNKYVLEYVKMLKVEKILMLIKNNKIQKISSQISHYNKRNRRREVYWKVIKEIKRFIIH
;
A
#
# COMPACT_ATOMS: atom_id res chain seq x y z
N MET A 1 -2.48 -2.06 -34.69
CA MET A 1 -2.52 -2.27 -33.22
C MET A 1 -3.02 -0.97 -32.59
N ASN A 2 -4.13 -1.03 -31.85
CA ASN A 2 -4.63 0.16 -31.15
C ASN A 2 -3.56 0.60 -30.14
N ASN A 3 -3.09 1.82 -30.24
CA ASN A 3 -2.05 2.36 -29.36
C ASN A 3 -2.67 2.74 -28.02
N ILE A 4 -2.77 1.79 -27.08
CA ILE A 4 -3.31 1.98 -25.74
C ILE A 4 -2.29 2.73 -24.88
N ASP A 5 -2.71 3.84 -24.27
CA ASP A 5 -1.86 4.61 -23.38
C ASP A 5 -1.94 4.13 -21.92
N LEU A 6 -3.13 3.70 -21.48
CA LEU A 6 -3.37 3.29 -20.09
C LEU A 6 -4.18 1.98 -20.03
N SER A 7 -3.70 1.01 -19.24
CA SER A 7 -4.48 -0.15 -18.80
C SER A 7 -4.85 0.01 -17.33
N ILE A 8 -6.15 -0.07 -17.03
CA ILE A 8 -6.70 -0.06 -15.67
C ILE A 8 -7.09 -1.50 -15.34
N ILE A 9 -6.42 -2.09 -14.34
CA ILE A 9 -6.62 -3.49 -13.93
C ILE A 9 -7.44 -3.48 -12.63
N ILE A 10 -8.59 -4.18 -12.65
CA ILE A 10 -9.53 -4.22 -11.53
C ILE A 10 -9.76 -5.68 -11.11
N PRO A 11 -9.07 -6.16 -10.07
CA PRO A 11 -9.33 -7.45 -9.45
C PRO A 11 -10.66 -7.41 -8.69
N VAL A 12 -11.53 -8.41 -8.89
CA VAL A 12 -12.86 -8.46 -8.25
C VAL A 12 -13.08 -9.79 -7.54
N TYR A 13 -13.36 -9.71 -6.23
CA TYR A 13 -13.80 -10.84 -5.41
C TYR A 13 -14.59 -10.35 -4.19
N GLY A 14 -15.87 -10.67 -4.09
CA GLY A 14 -16.69 -10.38 -2.90
C GLY A 14 -16.95 -8.89 -2.66
N THR A 15 -17.19 -8.09 -3.71
CA THR A 15 -17.30 -6.62 -3.62
C THR A 15 -18.59 -6.04 -4.19
N GLU A 16 -19.67 -6.83 -4.28
CA GLU A 16 -20.95 -6.40 -4.86
C GLU A 16 -21.46 -5.05 -4.35
N LYS A 17 -21.25 -4.76 -3.06
CA LYS A 17 -21.71 -3.53 -2.40
C LYS A 17 -20.98 -2.26 -2.86
N TYR A 18 -19.76 -2.41 -3.37
CA TYR A 18 -18.85 -1.29 -3.65
C TYR A 18 -18.55 -1.14 -5.14
N LEU A 19 -18.65 -2.24 -5.88
CA LEU A 19 -18.18 -2.35 -7.26
C LEU A 19 -18.81 -1.32 -8.21
N ARG A 20 -20.11 -1.02 -8.07
CA ARG A 20 -20.77 0.01 -8.90
C ARG A 20 -20.11 1.37 -8.70
N LYS A 21 -19.90 1.78 -7.44
CA LYS A 21 -19.26 3.06 -7.12
C LYS A 21 -17.82 3.12 -7.64
N CYS A 22 -17.10 2.00 -7.57
CA CYS A 22 -15.75 1.87 -8.13
C CYS A 22 -15.77 2.12 -9.65
N LEU A 23 -16.58 1.37 -10.40
CA LEU A 23 -16.65 1.46 -11.85
C LEU A 23 -17.17 2.83 -12.33
N ASP A 24 -18.20 3.38 -11.70
CA ASP A 24 -18.72 4.70 -12.02
C ASP A 24 -17.65 5.78 -11.85
N SER A 25 -16.87 5.73 -10.75
CA SER A 25 -15.82 6.71 -10.50
C SER A 25 -14.70 6.70 -11.55
N ILE A 26 -14.42 5.54 -12.14
CA ILE A 26 -13.42 5.37 -13.19
C ILE A 26 -13.94 5.87 -14.53
N LEU A 27 -15.21 5.59 -14.84
CA LEU A 27 -15.80 5.78 -16.17
C LEU A 27 -16.23 7.22 -16.47
N VAL A 28 -16.46 8.06 -15.44
CA VAL A 28 -16.95 9.45 -15.63
C VAL A 28 -16.00 10.29 -16.49
N ASN A 29 -14.70 10.18 -16.33
CA ASN A 29 -13.72 11.02 -17.02
C ASN A 29 -12.50 10.21 -17.49
N ILE A 30 -12.80 9.06 -18.11
CA ILE A 30 -11.76 8.14 -18.58
C ILE A 30 -10.95 8.76 -19.74
N PRO A 31 -9.60 8.69 -19.71
CA PRO A 31 -8.79 9.17 -20.81
C PRO A 31 -9.06 8.40 -22.11
N THR A 32 -8.89 9.05 -23.25
CA THR A 32 -8.88 8.36 -24.54
C THR A 32 -7.74 7.33 -24.61
N ARG A 33 -7.91 6.29 -25.42
CA ARG A 33 -6.93 5.19 -25.56
C ARG A 33 -6.63 4.47 -24.26
N THR A 34 -7.68 4.27 -23.43
CA THR A 34 -7.63 3.48 -22.21
C THR A 34 -8.37 2.16 -22.42
N GLU A 35 -7.85 1.10 -21.88
CA GLU A 35 -8.55 -0.17 -21.67
C GLU A 35 -8.76 -0.41 -20.18
N ILE A 36 -9.88 -1.03 -19.83
CA ILE A 36 -10.20 -1.51 -18.49
C ILE A 36 -10.24 -3.03 -18.53
N ILE A 37 -9.45 -3.67 -17.68
CA ILE A 37 -9.36 -5.13 -17.58
C ILE A 37 -9.95 -5.52 -16.23
N ILE A 38 -11.15 -6.08 -16.23
CA ILE A 38 -11.83 -6.58 -15.03
C ILE A 38 -11.60 -8.07 -14.92
N ILE A 39 -11.06 -8.52 -13.81
CA ILE A 39 -10.81 -9.93 -13.55
C ILE A 39 -11.63 -10.39 -12.35
N ASN A 40 -12.64 -11.22 -12.62
CA ASN A 40 -13.41 -11.93 -11.62
C ASN A 40 -12.61 -13.14 -11.10
N ASP A 41 -12.17 -13.08 -9.85
CA ASP A 41 -11.43 -14.14 -9.17
C ASP A 41 -12.35 -15.22 -8.57
N GLY A 42 -13.38 -15.62 -9.32
CA GLY A 42 -14.33 -16.64 -8.90
C GLY A 42 -15.23 -16.18 -7.75
N THR A 43 -15.72 -14.92 -7.82
CA THR A 43 -16.64 -14.37 -6.81
C THR A 43 -17.90 -15.22 -6.63
N LYS A 44 -18.45 -15.21 -5.41
CA LYS A 44 -19.66 -15.98 -5.06
C LYS A 44 -20.87 -15.07 -4.78
N ASP A 45 -20.66 -13.76 -4.82
CA ASP A 45 -21.70 -12.74 -4.67
C ASP A 45 -22.18 -12.22 -6.04
N ASN A 46 -23.02 -11.20 -6.07
CA ASN A 46 -23.57 -10.65 -7.30
C ASN A 46 -22.60 -9.73 -8.07
N SER A 47 -21.31 -9.68 -7.71
CA SER A 47 -20.32 -8.85 -8.43
C SER A 47 -20.23 -9.19 -9.92
N GLU A 48 -20.40 -10.47 -10.31
CA GLU A 48 -20.34 -10.87 -11.71
C GLU A 48 -21.48 -10.25 -12.53
N GLU A 49 -22.70 -10.22 -12.00
CA GLU A 49 -23.85 -9.61 -12.67
C GLU A 49 -23.60 -8.11 -12.91
N ILE A 50 -23.05 -7.42 -11.89
CA ILE A 50 -22.66 -6.02 -12.00
C ILE A 50 -21.60 -5.84 -13.10
N ILE A 51 -20.58 -6.68 -13.15
CA ILE A 51 -19.54 -6.59 -14.19
C ILE A 51 -20.16 -6.70 -15.57
N LEU A 52 -21.04 -7.68 -15.79
CA LEU A 52 -21.66 -7.94 -17.11
C LEU A 52 -22.51 -6.76 -17.59
N GLU A 53 -23.22 -6.07 -16.69
CA GLU A 53 -23.95 -4.83 -17.03
C GLU A 53 -23.00 -3.74 -17.57
N TYR A 54 -21.83 -3.56 -16.92
CA TYR A 54 -20.84 -2.57 -17.37
C TYR A 54 -20.13 -2.99 -18.65
N VAL A 55 -19.85 -4.26 -18.83
CA VAL A 55 -19.26 -4.80 -20.08
C VAL A 55 -20.19 -4.54 -21.26
N GLU A 56 -21.48 -4.81 -21.13
CA GLU A 56 -22.45 -4.56 -22.20
C GLU A 56 -22.50 -3.07 -22.55
N LYS A 57 -22.51 -2.20 -21.56
CA LYS A 57 -22.58 -0.74 -21.74
C LYS A 57 -21.29 -0.13 -22.31
N TYR A 58 -20.14 -0.69 -21.98
CA TYR A 58 -18.81 -0.13 -22.29
C TYR A 58 -17.90 -1.15 -23.00
N LYS A 59 -18.46 -1.98 -23.86
CA LYS A 59 -17.79 -3.09 -24.57
C LYS A 59 -16.56 -2.69 -25.39
N GLU A 60 -16.44 -1.42 -25.78
CA GLU A 60 -15.31 -0.92 -26.56
C GLU A 60 -14.05 -0.70 -25.69
N ILE A 61 -14.22 -0.57 -24.37
CA ILE A 61 -13.12 -0.22 -23.46
C ILE A 61 -12.97 -1.19 -22.28
N ILE A 62 -13.99 -1.99 -21.95
CA ILE A 62 -13.94 -2.98 -20.88
C ILE A 62 -13.75 -4.37 -21.47
N THR A 63 -12.70 -5.05 -21.01
CA THR A 63 -12.50 -6.48 -21.25
C THR A 63 -12.67 -7.23 -19.94
N TYR A 64 -13.49 -8.28 -19.95
CA TYR A 64 -13.82 -9.10 -18.79
C TYR A 64 -13.17 -10.48 -18.89
N TYR A 65 -12.58 -10.91 -17.78
CA TYR A 65 -12.08 -12.26 -17.60
C TYR A 65 -12.63 -12.87 -16.31
N LYS A 66 -13.02 -14.14 -16.37
CA LYS A 66 -13.38 -14.96 -15.22
C LYS A 66 -12.37 -16.08 -15.04
N LYS A 67 -11.97 -16.34 -13.82
CA LYS A 67 -11.08 -17.46 -13.47
C LYS A 67 -11.49 -18.08 -12.15
N GLU A 68 -10.99 -19.27 -11.87
CA GLU A 68 -11.09 -19.87 -10.54
C GLU A 68 -10.35 -18.99 -9.52
N ASN A 69 -10.85 -18.99 -8.26
CA ASN A 69 -10.24 -18.20 -7.20
C ASN A 69 -8.79 -18.62 -6.96
N GLY A 70 -7.87 -17.68 -7.14
CA GLY A 70 -6.44 -17.86 -6.93
C GLY A 70 -5.83 -16.77 -6.04
N GLY A 71 -6.66 -15.85 -5.53
CA GLY A 71 -6.26 -14.75 -4.68
C GLY A 71 -5.73 -13.54 -5.45
N LEU A 72 -5.56 -12.44 -4.72
CA LEU A 72 -5.26 -11.11 -5.27
C LEU A 72 -4.00 -11.07 -6.13
N SER A 73 -2.90 -11.69 -5.66
CA SER A 73 -1.63 -11.75 -6.40
C SER A 73 -1.78 -12.41 -7.77
N HIS A 74 -2.44 -13.58 -7.80
CA HIS A 74 -2.68 -14.31 -9.04
C HIS A 74 -3.57 -13.48 -10.00
N THR A 75 -4.56 -12.80 -9.46
CA THR A 75 -5.48 -11.95 -10.24
C THR A 75 -4.79 -10.71 -10.80
N LYS A 76 -3.92 -10.05 -10.00
CA LYS A 76 -3.08 -8.95 -10.48
C LYS A 76 -2.13 -9.40 -11.61
N ASN A 77 -1.45 -10.55 -11.44
CA ASN A 77 -0.56 -11.10 -12.46
C ASN A 77 -1.32 -11.41 -13.75
N TYR A 78 -2.50 -12.03 -13.64
CA TYR A 78 -3.37 -12.34 -14.77
C TYR A 78 -3.75 -11.08 -15.58
N GLY A 79 -3.99 -9.97 -14.88
CA GLY A 79 -4.25 -8.67 -15.50
C GLY A 79 -2.99 -8.06 -16.14
N LEU A 80 -1.82 -8.15 -15.48
CA LEU A 80 -0.55 -7.67 -16.03
C LEU A 80 -0.19 -8.31 -17.37
N GLU A 81 -0.38 -9.63 -17.49
CA GLU A 81 -0.10 -10.39 -18.71
C GLU A 81 -0.97 -9.97 -19.91
N ARG A 82 -2.14 -9.37 -19.64
CA ARG A 82 -3.14 -8.99 -20.63
C ARG A 82 -3.18 -7.50 -20.96
N ALA A 83 -2.48 -6.72 -20.14
CA ALA A 83 -2.42 -5.28 -20.28
C ALA A 83 -1.55 -4.85 -21.48
N ASN A 84 -2.11 -4.02 -22.36
CA ASN A 84 -1.44 -3.52 -23.57
C ASN A 84 -1.03 -2.05 -23.44
N GLY A 85 -1.48 -1.35 -22.41
CA GLY A 85 -1.21 0.05 -22.18
C GLY A 85 0.28 0.36 -21.98
N LYS A 86 0.69 1.53 -22.42
CA LYS A 86 2.03 2.07 -22.14
C LYS A 86 2.24 2.26 -20.62
N TYR A 87 1.18 2.65 -19.93
CA TYR A 87 1.13 2.77 -18.47
C TYR A 87 0.09 1.80 -17.91
N LEU A 88 0.34 1.32 -16.70
CA LEU A 88 -0.53 0.42 -15.95
C LEU A 88 -0.94 1.08 -14.63
N THR A 89 -2.15 0.80 -14.18
CA THR A 89 -2.66 1.11 -12.85
C THR A 89 -3.54 0.00 -12.34
N PHE A 90 -3.66 -0.11 -11.03
CA PHE A 90 -4.62 -0.98 -10.37
C PHE A 90 -5.68 -0.12 -9.66
N VAL A 91 -6.89 -0.65 -9.56
CA VAL A 91 -7.93 -0.09 -8.68
C VAL A 91 -8.57 -1.26 -7.95
N ASP A 92 -8.57 -1.21 -6.62
CA ASP A 92 -9.24 -2.23 -5.81
C ASP A 92 -10.76 -2.03 -5.92
N SER A 93 -11.49 -3.12 -6.14
CA SER A 93 -12.92 -3.08 -6.49
C SER A 93 -13.85 -2.65 -5.34
N ASP A 94 -13.32 -2.54 -4.12
CA ASP A 94 -14.02 -1.99 -2.96
C ASP A 94 -13.69 -0.50 -2.69
N ASP A 95 -12.81 0.10 -3.49
CA ASP A 95 -12.43 1.52 -3.42
C ASP A 95 -13.06 2.34 -4.55
N PHE A 96 -12.81 3.65 -4.56
CA PHE A 96 -13.20 4.54 -5.65
C PHE A 96 -12.17 5.67 -5.83
N ILE A 97 -12.27 6.42 -6.91
CA ILE A 97 -11.31 7.46 -7.25
C ILE A 97 -11.99 8.82 -7.48
N ASP A 98 -11.22 9.89 -7.38
CA ASP A 98 -11.61 11.16 -7.97
C ASP A 98 -11.68 11.00 -9.50
N THR A 99 -12.73 11.49 -10.12
CA THR A 99 -12.99 11.31 -11.54
C THR A 99 -11.90 11.87 -12.46
N ASN A 100 -11.03 12.75 -11.99
CA ASN A 100 -9.92 13.31 -12.74
C ASN A 100 -8.60 12.54 -12.55
N MET A 101 -8.55 11.55 -11.65
CA MET A 101 -7.31 10.85 -11.28
C MET A 101 -6.54 10.36 -12.51
N HIS A 102 -7.13 9.48 -13.28
CA HIS A 102 -6.44 8.84 -14.41
C HIS A 102 -6.09 9.83 -15.53
N LYS A 103 -7.00 10.79 -15.80
CA LYS A 103 -6.77 11.83 -16.81
C LYS A 103 -5.59 12.72 -16.46
N ASP A 104 -5.54 13.22 -15.22
CA ASP A 104 -4.47 14.11 -14.77
C ASP A 104 -3.14 13.37 -14.66
N MET A 105 -3.16 12.13 -14.15
CA MET A 105 -1.97 11.30 -14.04
C MET A 105 -1.38 10.94 -15.40
N LEU A 106 -2.21 10.50 -16.35
CA LEU A 106 -1.74 10.15 -17.70
C LEU A 106 -1.22 11.39 -18.43
N SER A 107 -1.95 12.52 -18.37
CA SER A 107 -1.49 13.80 -18.94
C SER A 107 -0.14 14.22 -18.37
N THR A 108 0.02 14.10 -17.03
CA THR A 108 1.28 14.41 -16.36
C THR A 108 2.41 13.49 -16.81
N ALA A 109 2.15 12.17 -16.90
CA ALA A 109 3.13 11.19 -17.33
C ALA A 109 3.62 11.44 -18.75
N LEU A 110 2.68 11.70 -19.68
CA LEU A 110 3.01 11.97 -21.08
C LEU A 110 3.79 13.27 -21.26
N LYS A 111 3.35 14.36 -20.61
CA LYS A 111 4.02 15.68 -20.69
C LYS A 111 5.41 15.67 -20.06
N SER A 112 5.54 15.06 -18.89
CA SER A 112 6.81 15.04 -18.16
C SER A 112 7.73 13.89 -18.57
N LYS A 113 7.25 12.93 -19.37
CA LYS A 113 7.92 11.66 -19.67
C LYS A 113 8.27 10.89 -18.39
N ALA A 114 7.37 10.94 -17.39
CA ALA A 114 7.57 10.24 -16.13
C ALA A 114 7.41 8.72 -16.33
N ASP A 115 8.19 7.95 -15.58
CA ASP A 115 8.04 6.50 -15.52
C ASP A 115 6.96 6.11 -14.50
N ILE A 116 6.83 6.91 -13.42
CA ILE A 116 5.79 6.77 -12.40
C ILE A 116 5.18 8.14 -12.08
N VAL A 117 3.84 8.20 -12.06
CA VAL A 117 3.10 9.31 -11.46
C VAL A 117 2.26 8.75 -10.32
N TYR A 118 2.32 9.37 -9.14
CA TYR A 118 1.56 8.94 -7.97
C TYR A 118 0.87 10.11 -7.27
N CYS A 119 -0.13 9.80 -6.44
CA CYS A 119 -0.93 10.81 -5.75
C CYS A 119 -1.06 10.51 -4.25
N ASP A 120 -1.60 11.48 -3.52
CA ASP A 120 -2.04 11.29 -2.14
C ASP A 120 -3.35 10.48 -2.09
N VAL A 121 -3.68 9.99 -0.91
CA VAL A 121 -4.81 9.12 -0.62
C VAL A 121 -5.75 9.81 0.35
N GLU A 122 -7.04 9.63 0.19
CA GLU A 122 -8.04 9.97 1.19
C GLU A 122 -8.64 8.68 1.74
N GLU A 123 -8.40 8.40 3.01
CA GLU A 123 -9.11 7.35 3.73
C GLU A 123 -10.54 7.82 3.97
N VAL A 124 -11.50 6.99 3.57
CA VAL A 124 -12.94 7.24 3.72
C VAL A 124 -13.51 6.20 4.68
N PHE A 125 -14.07 6.63 5.80
CA PHE A 125 -14.62 5.76 6.81
C PHE A 125 -16.13 5.55 6.61
N GLU A 126 -16.66 4.40 7.06
CA GLU A 126 -18.09 4.07 6.96
C GLU A 126 -18.99 5.09 7.68
N ASP A 127 -18.49 5.81 8.66
CA ASP A 127 -19.18 6.88 9.39
C ASP A 127 -19.15 8.25 8.68
N GLY A 128 -18.62 8.31 7.46
CA GLY A 128 -18.53 9.52 6.63
C GLY A 128 -17.32 10.41 6.94
N ARG A 129 -16.49 10.10 7.91
CA ARG A 129 -15.23 10.83 8.15
C ARG A 129 -14.26 10.56 7.01
N THR A 130 -13.39 11.52 6.74
CA THR A 130 -12.27 11.36 5.81
C THR A 130 -10.96 11.81 6.43
N LEU A 131 -9.85 11.22 5.97
CA LEU A 131 -8.50 11.59 6.37
C LEU A 131 -7.56 11.58 5.16
N VAL A 132 -6.97 12.74 4.85
CA VAL A 132 -5.97 12.80 3.78
C VAL A 132 -4.62 12.29 4.29
N VAL A 133 -4.08 11.30 3.59
CA VAL A 133 -2.77 10.70 3.87
C VAL A 133 -1.81 11.09 2.76
N SER A 134 -0.75 11.82 3.13
CA SER A 134 0.30 12.18 2.18
C SER A 134 1.21 10.98 1.89
N CYS A 135 1.38 10.67 0.61
CA CYS A 135 2.22 9.58 0.12
C CYS A 135 3.65 10.04 -0.18
N THR A 136 4.16 11.00 0.58
CA THR A 136 5.53 11.50 0.43
C THR A 136 6.13 11.88 1.77
N ASN A 137 7.42 11.59 1.95
CA ASN A 137 8.21 12.15 3.04
C ASN A 137 9.00 13.36 2.54
N PRO A 138 8.59 14.61 2.86
CA PRO A 138 9.22 15.83 2.36
C PRO A 138 10.66 16.04 2.89
N MET A 139 11.05 15.32 3.95
CA MET A 139 12.39 15.39 4.55
C MET A 139 13.46 14.68 3.70
N ARG A 140 13.06 13.86 2.71
CA ARG A 140 13.98 13.15 1.82
C ARG A 140 14.37 14.01 0.62
N LYS A 141 15.60 13.79 0.09
CA LYS A 141 16.17 14.65 -0.97
C LYS A 141 15.67 14.33 -2.38
N THR A 142 15.51 13.05 -2.71
CA THR A 142 15.12 12.62 -4.06
C THR A 142 13.68 12.13 -4.10
N GLU A 143 13.03 12.20 -5.26
CA GLU A 143 11.63 11.72 -5.43
C GLU A 143 11.50 10.23 -5.11
N PHE A 144 12.50 9.41 -5.46
CA PHE A 144 12.52 8.02 -5.04
C PHE A 144 12.44 7.88 -3.52
N PHE A 145 13.32 8.55 -2.79
CA PHE A 145 13.35 8.47 -1.33
C PHE A 145 12.12 9.07 -0.68
N LYS A 146 11.58 10.15 -1.22
CA LYS A 146 10.32 10.73 -0.75
C LYS A 146 9.15 9.75 -0.89
N ALA A 147 9.03 9.09 -2.04
CA ALA A 147 7.93 8.21 -2.37
C ALA A 147 7.91 6.92 -1.56
N ILE A 148 9.08 6.30 -1.33
CA ILE A 148 9.15 5.01 -0.62
C ILE A 148 9.20 5.13 0.90
N ASP A 149 9.57 6.29 1.45
CA ASP A 149 9.67 6.48 2.91
C ASP A 149 8.33 6.94 3.51
N THR A 150 7.29 6.16 3.26
CA THR A 150 5.92 6.39 3.75
C THR A 150 5.23 5.07 4.08
N PRO A 151 4.21 5.06 4.98
CA PRO A 151 3.44 3.85 5.27
C PRO A 151 2.72 3.24 4.06
N LEU A 152 2.32 4.07 3.09
CA LEU A 152 1.63 3.65 1.86
C LEU A 152 2.56 3.42 0.67
N MET A 153 3.87 3.29 0.92
CA MET A 153 4.86 3.09 -0.14
C MET A 153 4.56 1.92 -1.06
N ALA A 154 4.02 0.85 -0.49
CA ALA A 154 3.76 -0.39 -1.18
C ALA A 154 2.47 -0.38 -2.00
N ALA A 155 1.50 0.50 -1.69
CA ALA A 155 0.23 0.55 -2.39
C ALA A 155 0.41 0.55 -3.91
N SER A 156 -0.29 -0.33 -4.62
CA SER A 156 -0.20 -0.43 -6.08
C SER A 156 -1.19 0.46 -6.83
N TRP A 157 -2.21 0.96 -6.13
CA TRP A 157 -3.41 1.56 -6.71
C TRP A 157 -3.41 3.10 -6.79
N ASN A 158 -2.57 3.83 -6.08
CA ASN A 158 -2.51 5.29 -6.11
C ASN A 158 -1.50 5.86 -7.14
N LYS A 159 -1.20 5.10 -8.17
CA LYS A 159 -0.16 5.45 -9.17
C LYS A 159 -0.45 4.87 -10.54
N ILE A 160 0.09 5.52 -11.56
CA ILE A 160 0.30 4.91 -12.87
C ILE A 160 1.79 4.64 -13.07
N VAL A 161 2.11 3.50 -13.65
CA VAL A 161 3.47 2.99 -13.79
C VAL A 161 3.70 2.59 -15.23
N LYS A 162 4.82 2.99 -15.81
CA LYS A 162 5.21 2.58 -17.15
C LYS A 162 5.36 1.06 -17.21
N ARG A 163 4.70 0.42 -18.18
CA ARG A 163 4.60 -1.05 -18.26
C ARG A 163 5.95 -1.75 -18.25
N GLU A 164 6.94 -1.21 -18.94
CA GLU A 164 8.31 -1.79 -19.01
C GLU A 164 8.98 -1.95 -17.62
N LEU A 165 8.57 -1.18 -16.59
CA LEU A 165 9.12 -1.34 -15.25
C LEU A 165 8.71 -2.64 -14.59
N PHE A 166 7.64 -3.29 -15.07
CA PHE A 166 7.19 -4.60 -14.58
C PHE A 166 7.93 -5.78 -15.22
N ASP A 167 8.82 -5.55 -16.21
CA ASP A 167 9.52 -6.64 -16.89
C ASP A 167 10.26 -7.54 -15.90
N GLY A 168 9.95 -8.84 -15.93
CA GLY A 168 10.48 -9.82 -14.99
C GLY A 168 9.95 -9.73 -13.54
N LEU A 169 8.96 -8.87 -13.27
CA LEU A 169 8.30 -8.79 -11.98
C LEU A 169 6.91 -9.42 -12.02
N SER A 170 6.57 -10.11 -10.93
CA SER A 170 5.22 -10.63 -10.67
C SER A 170 4.88 -10.50 -9.20
N TYR A 171 3.60 -10.41 -8.87
CA TYR A 171 3.14 -10.47 -7.49
C TYR A 171 3.28 -11.90 -6.95
N PRO A 172 3.85 -12.12 -5.75
CA PRO A 172 4.02 -13.47 -5.19
C PRO A 172 2.66 -14.07 -4.84
N VAL A 173 2.34 -15.21 -5.46
CA VAL A 173 1.07 -15.90 -5.25
C VAL A 173 1.03 -16.56 -3.87
N GLY A 174 -0.12 -16.46 -3.19
CA GLY A 174 -0.35 -17.08 -1.87
C GLY A 174 0.14 -16.25 -0.68
N LEU A 175 0.74 -15.08 -0.92
CA LEU A 175 1.20 -14.18 0.14
C LEU A 175 0.29 -12.95 0.23
N ASN A 176 -0.02 -12.54 1.46
CA ASN A 176 -0.61 -11.23 1.73
C ASN A 176 0.47 -10.13 1.65
N ASN A 177 0.05 -8.87 1.43
CA ASN A 177 0.97 -7.74 1.25
C ASN A 177 1.92 -7.96 0.06
N GLU A 178 1.42 -8.51 -1.01
CA GLU A 178 2.14 -8.86 -2.23
C GLU A 178 2.80 -7.66 -2.91
N ASP A 179 2.16 -6.51 -2.81
CA ASP A 179 2.60 -5.23 -3.35
C ASP A 179 3.90 -4.71 -2.70
N VAL A 180 4.14 -5.06 -1.44
CA VAL A 180 5.39 -4.78 -0.72
C VAL A 180 6.62 -5.34 -1.44
N SER A 181 6.48 -6.45 -2.15
CA SER A 181 7.58 -7.08 -2.89
C SER A 181 7.80 -6.53 -4.30
N VAL A 182 6.86 -5.73 -4.82
CA VAL A 182 6.86 -5.24 -6.22
C VAL A 182 7.04 -3.73 -6.27
N THR A 183 6.19 -2.98 -5.58
CA THR A 183 6.12 -1.53 -5.72
C THR A 183 7.46 -0.80 -5.42
N PRO A 184 8.22 -1.15 -4.37
CA PRO A 184 9.51 -0.49 -4.13
C PRO A 184 10.53 -0.73 -5.24
N ILE A 185 10.46 -1.89 -5.91
CA ILE A 185 11.33 -2.20 -7.04
C ILE A 185 10.96 -1.36 -8.26
N LEU A 186 9.66 -1.17 -8.52
CA LEU A 186 9.19 -0.27 -9.59
C LEU A 186 9.72 1.15 -9.38
N PHE A 187 9.60 1.69 -8.16
CA PHE A 187 10.18 2.98 -7.81
C PHE A 187 11.70 3.00 -7.95
N GLY A 188 12.37 1.90 -7.58
CA GLY A 188 13.81 1.75 -7.71
C GLY A 188 14.30 1.76 -9.18
N ARG A 189 13.55 1.14 -10.08
CA ARG A 189 13.82 1.09 -11.53
C ARG A 189 13.53 2.43 -12.23
N ALA A 190 12.57 3.19 -11.71
CA ALA A 190 12.14 4.44 -12.33
C ALA A 190 13.27 5.48 -12.37
N LYS A 191 13.42 6.13 -13.53
CA LYS A 191 14.34 7.25 -13.76
C LYS A 191 13.67 8.58 -13.43
N ARG A 192 12.36 8.68 -13.69
CA ARG A 192 11.58 9.90 -13.45
C ARG A 192 10.27 9.59 -12.72
N ILE A 193 10.15 10.13 -11.51
CA ILE A 193 9.00 9.99 -10.64
C ILE A 193 8.39 11.38 -10.44
N VAL A 194 7.05 11.48 -10.57
CA VAL A 194 6.33 12.73 -10.37
C VAL A 194 5.19 12.50 -9.41
N LYS A 195 5.01 13.40 -8.45
CA LYS A 195 3.88 13.42 -7.53
C LYS A 195 2.85 14.47 -7.94
N ILE A 196 1.57 14.10 -7.86
CA ILE A 196 0.45 15.03 -7.88
C ILE A 196 -0.04 15.21 -6.44
N ASN A 197 0.01 16.44 -5.93
CA ASN A 197 -0.39 16.78 -4.55
C ASN A 197 -1.92 16.91 -4.43
N LYS A 198 -2.64 15.83 -4.77
CA LYS A 198 -4.09 15.70 -4.65
C LYS A 198 -4.45 14.33 -4.13
N PRO A 199 -5.42 14.19 -3.21
CA PRO A 199 -5.87 12.92 -2.67
C PRO A 199 -6.89 12.28 -3.62
N TYR A 200 -6.40 11.83 -4.78
CA TYR A 200 -7.26 11.31 -5.83
C TYR A 200 -7.80 9.91 -5.53
N TYR A 201 -7.06 9.06 -4.84
CA TYR A 201 -7.51 7.71 -4.50
C TYR A 201 -8.29 7.74 -3.19
N LYS A 202 -9.50 7.18 -3.18
CA LYS A 202 -10.43 7.13 -2.05
C LYS A 202 -10.43 5.72 -1.48
N TYR A 203 -9.60 5.51 -0.45
CA TYR A 203 -9.40 4.23 0.19
C TYR A 203 -10.48 3.99 1.24
N LEU A 204 -11.37 3.02 1.01
CA LEU A 204 -12.50 2.73 1.90
C LEU A 204 -12.05 1.93 3.13
N GLN A 205 -12.15 2.56 4.30
CA GLN A 205 -11.92 1.93 5.60
C GLN A 205 -13.21 1.25 6.07
N ARG A 206 -13.31 -0.07 5.82
CA ARG A 206 -14.48 -0.87 6.17
C ARG A 206 -14.19 -1.93 7.22
N THR A 207 -15.23 -2.30 7.97
CA THR A 207 -15.18 -3.43 8.90
C THR A 207 -14.92 -4.72 8.11
N GLY A 208 -13.97 -5.56 8.59
CA GLY A 208 -13.62 -6.84 7.94
C GLY A 208 -12.59 -6.72 6.81
N SER A 209 -12.00 -5.55 6.56
CA SER A 209 -10.85 -5.45 5.68
C SER A 209 -9.62 -6.17 6.27
N ILE A 210 -8.71 -6.61 5.41
CA ILE A 210 -7.46 -7.30 5.82
C ILE A 210 -6.67 -6.42 6.82
N GLN A 211 -6.64 -5.12 6.61
CA GLN A 211 -5.89 -4.18 7.46
C GLN A 211 -6.56 -3.95 8.81
N ASN A 212 -7.88 -3.98 8.88
CA ASN A 212 -8.65 -3.78 10.11
C ASN A 212 -8.87 -5.07 10.91
N SER A 213 -8.31 -6.19 10.49
CA SER A 213 -8.34 -7.43 11.27
C SER A 213 -7.43 -7.35 12.50
N SER A 214 -7.81 -8.04 13.58
CA SER A 214 -6.97 -8.15 14.78
C SER A 214 -5.58 -8.72 14.46
N PHE A 215 -4.58 -8.29 15.23
CA PHE A 215 -3.22 -8.79 15.04
C PHE A 215 -3.16 -10.30 15.28
N ASN A 216 -2.55 -11.03 14.34
CA ASN A 216 -2.32 -12.46 14.44
C ASN A 216 -1.03 -12.86 13.70
N ARG A 217 -0.59 -14.12 13.91
CA ARG A 217 0.65 -14.65 13.32
C ARG A 217 0.69 -14.58 11.78
N LYS A 218 -0.47 -14.61 11.11
CA LYS A 218 -0.54 -14.53 9.64
C LYS A 218 0.05 -13.21 9.10
N ARG A 219 0.11 -12.15 9.93
CA ARG A 219 0.77 -10.88 9.53
C ARG A 219 2.28 -11.00 9.38
N TYR A 220 2.91 -12.05 9.90
CA TYR A 220 4.35 -12.27 9.76
C TYR A 220 4.76 -12.71 8.34
N VAL A 221 3.81 -13.01 7.47
CA VAL A 221 4.06 -13.18 6.03
C VAL A 221 4.80 -11.97 5.43
N ILE A 222 4.72 -10.80 6.07
CA ILE A 222 5.46 -9.59 5.66
C ILE A 222 6.98 -9.81 5.61
N PHE A 223 7.54 -10.68 6.47
CA PHE A 223 8.97 -11.00 6.43
C PHE A 223 9.34 -11.77 5.17
N GLU A 224 8.50 -12.70 4.74
CA GLU A 224 8.70 -13.44 3.50
C GLU A 224 8.59 -12.51 2.29
N THR A 225 7.55 -11.67 2.27
CA THR A 225 7.34 -10.68 1.21
C THR A 225 8.48 -9.66 1.15
N ALA A 226 8.99 -9.21 2.32
CA ALA A 226 10.15 -8.33 2.40
C ALA A 226 11.42 -9.00 1.87
N ASN A 227 11.65 -10.29 2.18
CA ASN A 227 12.81 -11.04 1.67
C ASN A 227 12.77 -11.16 0.14
N ILE A 228 11.60 -11.38 -0.44
CA ILE A 228 11.42 -11.36 -1.91
C ILE A 228 11.80 -9.97 -2.45
N CYS A 229 11.33 -8.89 -1.79
CA CYS A 229 11.71 -7.52 -2.18
C CYS A 229 13.22 -7.30 -2.11
N PHE A 230 13.89 -7.73 -1.03
CA PHE A 230 15.33 -7.58 -0.88
C PHE A 230 16.12 -8.38 -1.93
N GLY A 231 15.62 -9.57 -2.30
CA GLY A 231 16.18 -10.37 -3.39
C GLY A 231 16.15 -9.63 -4.72
N ARG A 232 14.99 -9.05 -5.05
CA ARG A 232 14.77 -8.25 -6.26
C ARG A 232 15.55 -6.94 -6.26
N ALA A 233 15.68 -6.30 -5.11
CA ALA A 233 16.40 -5.03 -4.97
C ALA A 233 17.92 -5.15 -5.29
N LYS A 234 18.49 -6.36 -5.35
CA LYS A 234 19.91 -6.57 -5.64
C LYS A 234 20.33 -6.02 -7.00
N GLU A 235 19.42 -5.86 -7.94
CA GLU A 235 19.67 -5.26 -9.26
C GLU A 235 19.79 -3.72 -9.22
N LEU A 236 19.38 -3.09 -8.10
CA LEU A 236 19.36 -1.64 -7.96
C LEU A 236 20.68 -1.10 -7.36
N PRO A 237 20.96 0.20 -7.50
CA PRO A 237 22.09 0.85 -6.83
C PRO A 237 22.04 0.66 -5.30
N GLN A 238 23.22 0.60 -4.68
CA GLN A 238 23.41 0.30 -3.26
C GLN A 238 22.60 1.22 -2.32
N ASP A 239 22.55 2.51 -2.61
CA ASP A 239 21.80 3.49 -1.82
C ASP A 239 20.28 3.24 -1.87
N LYS A 240 19.75 2.80 -3.01
CA LYS A 240 18.35 2.39 -3.18
C LYS A 240 18.06 1.10 -2.43
N GLN A 241 18.96 0.11 -2.49
CA GLN A 241 18.81 -1.14 -1.73
C GLN A 241 18.72 -0.86 -0.23
N GLU A 242 19.62 -0.01 0.30
CA GLU A 242 19.65 0.35 1.72
C GLU A 242 18.37 1.08 2.14
N GLN A 243 17.87 2.02 1.34
CA GLN A 243 16.63 2.74 1.61
C GLN A 243 15.42 1.81 1.59
N ILE A 244 15.28 0.94 0.57
CA ILE A 244 14.19 -0.04 0.49
C ILE A 244 14.20 -0.92 1.74
N ARG A 245 15.37 -1.44 2.13
CA ARG A 245 15.51 -2.27 3.33
C ARG A 245 15.11 -1.50 4.60
N GLY A 246 15.60 -0.28 4.75
CA GLY A 246 15.27 0.58 5.88
C GLY A 246 13.77 0.87 5.99
N THR A 247 13.13 1.22 4.88
CA THR A 247 11.69 1.48 4.84
C THR A 247 10.86 0.23 5.16
N MET A 248 11.26 -0.93 4.65
CA MET A 248 10.62 -2.20 4.99
C MET A 248 10.68 -2.47 6.49
N TYR A 249 11.85 -2.33 7.08
CA TYR A 249 12.03 -2.55 8.52
C TYR A 249 11.21 -1.57 9.37
N THR A 250 11.07 -0.33 8.93
CA THR A 250 10.38 0.71 9.71
C THR A 250 8.87 0.70 9.49
N HIS A 251 8.41 0.92 8.26
CA HIS A 251 6.99 1.12 7.97
C HIS A 251 6.19 -0.18 7.84
N GLN A 252 6.85 -1.31 7.57
CA GLN A 252 6.15 -2.58 7.42
C GLN A 252 6.39 -3.50 8.63
N ILE A 253 7.63 -3.74 9.02
CA ILE A 253 7.99 -4.75 10.02
C ILE A 253 7.90 -4.19 11.45
N LEU A 254 8.59 -3.09 11.76
CA LEU A 254 8.57 -2.50 13.10
C LEU A 254 7.19 -1.94 13.45
N ALA A 255 6.44 -1.46 12.46
CA ALA A 255 5.06 -1.02 12.64
C ALA A 255 4.14 -2.14 13.17
N LEU A 256 4.36 -3.41 12.77
CA LEU A 256 3.63 -4.55 13.33
C LEU A 256 3.82 -4.67 14.84
N LEU A 257 5.03 -4.39 15.33
CA LEU A 257 5.32 -4.46 16.76
C LEU A 257 4.69 -3.30 17.54
N LEU A 258 4.65 -2.11 16.95
CA LEU A 258 4.28 -0.89 17.67
C LEU A 258 2.75 -0.67 17.79
N TYR A 259 1.96 -1.13 16.82
CA TYR A 259 0.54 -0.77 16.77
C TYR A 259 -0.44 -1.83 17.26
N PRO A 260 -0.57 -2.97 16.64
CA PRO A 260 -1.69 -3.88 16.92
C PRO A 260 -1.47 -4.83 18.11
N ILE A 261 -0.21 -5.05 18.49
CA ILE A 261 0.13 -6.11 19.44
C ILE A 261 -0.35 -5.80 20.88
N ASP A 262 -0.62 -4.52 21.15
CA ASP A 262 -1.14 -4.07 22.46
C ASP A 262 -2.61 -4.48 22.70
N GLU A 263 -3.35 -4.79 21.63
CA GLU A 263 -4.75 -5.24 21.68
C GLU A 263 -4.88 -6.76 21.89
N VAL A 264 -3.77 -7.48 21.78
CA VAL A 264 -3.73 -8.93 21.92
C VAL A 264 -3.53 -9.32 23.39
N HIS A 265 -4.27 -10.32 23.87
CA HIS A 265 -4.12 -10.84 25.23
C HIS A 265 -2.67 -11.28 25.51
N ASN A 266 -2.23 -11.13 26.78
CA ASN A 266 -0.84 -11.40 27.17
C ASN A 266 -0.35 -12.80 26.77
N GLU A 267 -1.21 -13.81 26.86
CA GLU A 267 -0.89 -15.19 26.49
C GLU A 267 -0.50 -15.34 25.00
N THR A 268 -1.08 -14.53 24.14
CA THR A 268 -0.77 -14.52 22.70
C THR A 268 0.32 -13.52 22.37
N ARG A 269 0.36 -12.36 23.07
CA ARG A 269 1.29 -11.27 22.80
C ARG A 269 2.76 -11.66 23.06
N ILE A 270 3.04 -12.36 24.15
CA ILE A 270 4.41 -12.71 24.54
C ILE A 270 5.07 -13.64 23.50
N PRO A 271 4.43 -14.72 23.05
CA PRO A 271 4.94 -15.55 21.96
C PRO A 271 5.18 -14.76 20.66
N LEU A 272 4.29 -13.85 20.29
CA LEU A 272 4.42 -13.01 19.10
C LEU A 272 5.66 -12.09 19.19
N ILE A 273 5.89 -11.43 20.33
CA ILE A 273 7.08 -10.61 20.55
C ILE A 273 8.34 -11.46 20.46
N LYS A 274 8.34 -12.68 21.03
CA LYS A 274 9.47 -13.59 20.97
C LYS A 274 9.82 -13.92 19.52
N GLU A 275 8.86 -14.38 18.73
CA GLU A 275 9.04 -14.70 17.31
C GLU A 275 9.56 -13.50 16.51
N PHE A 276 8.98 -12.31 16.77
CA PHE A 276 9.46 -11.05 16.18
C PHE A 276 10.94 -10.78 16.48
N CYS A 277 11.35 -10.95 17.75
CA CYS A 277 12.76 -10.77 18.15
C CYS A 277 13.69 -11.77 17.48
N GLU A 278 13.28 -13.03 17.35
CA GLU A 278 14.03 -14.07 16.66
C GLU A 278 14.24 -13.72 15.18
N LEU A 279 13.17 -13.26 14.50
CA LEU A 279 13.23 -12.82 13.11
C LEU A 279 14.16 -11.60 12.94
N MET A 280 14.03 -10.56 13.78
CA MET A 280 14.87 -9.36 13.70
C MET A 280 16.35 -9.64 14.03
N ASN A 281 16.62 -10.51 14.99
CA ASN A 281 17.98 -10.91 15.31
C ASN A 281 18.63 -11.74 14.19
N LYS A 282 17.83 -12.47 13.40
CA LYS A 282 18.31 -13.16 12.21
C LYS A 282 18.73 -12.18 11.11
N GLU A 283 18.07 -11.04 10.97
CA GLU A 283 18.48 -9.96 10.06
C GLU A 283 19.79 -9.27 10.53
N GLY A 284 20.08 -9.30 11.83
CA GLY A 284 21.36 -8.87 12.43
C GLY A 284 21.73 -7.43 12.10
N GLU A 285 22.98 -7.21 11.69
CA GLU A 285 23.55 -5.89 11.42
C GLU A 285 22.82 -5.15 10.26
N LEU A 286 22.21 -5.87 9.31
CA LEU A 286 21.40 -5.28 8.24
C LEU A 286 20.20 -4.50 8.77
N PHE A 287 19.67 -4.91 9.93
CA PHE A 287 18.61 -4.21 10.64
C PHE A 287 19.15 -3.17 11.61
N TYR A 288 20.03 -3.59 12.53
CA TYR A 288 20.47 -2.74 13.65
C TYR A 288 21.34 -1.55 13.24
N ASN A 289 22.10 -1.67 12.14
CA ASN A 289 22.99 -0.61 11.64
C ASN A 289 22.40 0.14 10.43
N ASN A 290 21.19 -0.19 9.99
CA ASN A 290 20.55 0.55 8.91
C ASN A 290 20.24 1.99 9.35
N LYS A 291 20.82 2.98 8.66
CA LYS A 291 20.66 4.40 9.03
C LYS A 291 19.21 4.87 9.08
N TYR A 292 18.36 4.36 8.20
CA TYR A 292 16.93 4.74 8.16
C TYR A 292 16.15 4.14 9.33
N VAL A 293 16.51 2.93 9.78
CA VAL A 293 15.97 2.34 11.01
C VAL A 293 16.37 3.19 12.20
N LEU A 294 17.64 3.58 12.31
CA LEU A 294 18.13 4.40 13.41
C LEU A 294 17.46 5.79 13.45
N GLU A 295 17.31 6.45 12.29
CA GLU A 295 16.57 7.71 12.18
C GLU A 295 15.12 7.56 12.63
N TYR A 296 14.44 6.51 12.18
CA TYR A 296 13.02 6.26 12.47
C TYR A 296 12.78 6.00 13.96
N VAL A 297 13.56 5.13 14.59
CA VAL A 297 13.41 4.84 16.03
C VAL A 297 13.71 6.07 16.90
N LYS A 298 14.65 6.92 16.48
CA LYS A 298 14.95 8.20 17.13
C LYS A 298 13.77 9.17 17.00
N MET A 299 13.20 9.29 15.80
CA MET A 299 12.02 10.14 15.55
C MET A 299 10.83 9.72 16.42
N LEU A 300 10.57 8.43 16.54
CA LEU A 300 9.49 7.88 17.38
C LEU A 300 9.83 7.86 18.87
N LYS A 301 11.10 8.09 19.25
CA LYS A 301 11.62 7.96 20.63
C LYS A 301 11.43 6.55 21.19
N VAL A 302 11.78 5.55 20.39
CA VAL A 302 11.65 4.11 20.72
C VAL A 302 12.99 3.37 20.65
N GLU A 303 14.12 4.06 20.71
CA GLU A 303 15.47 3.48 20.65
C GLU A 303 15.66 2.37 21.71
N LYS A 304 15.04 2.55 22.88
CA LYS A 304 15.07 1.55 23.95
C LYS A 304 14.42 0.23 23.51
N ILE A 305 13.37 0.27 22.71
CA ILE A 305 12.70 -0.94 22.18
C ILE A 305 13.69 -1.69 21.27
N LEU A 306 14.41 -1.00 20.39
CA LEU A 306 15.41 -1.61 19.51
C LEU A 306 16.49 -2.35 20.30
N MET A 307 17.02 -1.72 21.36
CA MET A 307 17.99 -2.37 22.26
C MET A 307 17.40 -3.59 22.97
N LEU A 308 16.14 -3.52 23.39
CA LEU A 308 15.46 -4.64 24.04
C LEU A 308 15.23 -5.81 23.08
N ILE A 309 14.93 -5.53 21.80
CA ILE A 309 14.82 -6.54 20.75
C ILE A 309 16.16 -7.24 20.56
N LYS A 310 17.23 -6.48 20.37
CA LYS A 310 18.62 -7.01 20.21
C LYS A 310 19.02 -7.96 21.35
N ASN A 311 18.58 -7.66 22.57
CA ASN A 311 18.90 -8.43 23.77
C ASN A 311 17.81 -9.43 24.19
N ASN A 312 16.81 -9.70 23.37
CA ASN A 312 15.72 -10.64 23.63
C ASN A 312 14.99 -10.41 24.98
N LYS A 313 14.80 -9.13 25.38
CA LYS A 313 14.16 -8.78 26.67
C LYS A 313 12.64 -8.70 26.53
N ILE A 314 11.99 -9.82 26.21
CA ILE A 314 10.59 -9.93 25.79
C ILE A 314 9.60 -9.22 26.70
N GLN A 315 9.65 -9.47 28.03
CA GLN A 315 8.72 -8.82 28.99
C GLN A 315 8.89 -7.29 29.03
N LYS A 316 10.13 -6.81 28.93
CA LYS A 316 10.42 -5.37 28.89
C LYS A 316 9.95 -4.73 27.57
N ILE A 317 10.02 -5.44 26.44
CA ILE A 317 9.49 -4.99 25.16
C ILE A 317 7.97 -4.80 25.29
N SER A 318 7.25 -5.81 25.77
CA SER A 318 5.80 -5.75 26.00
C SER A 318 5.39 -4.53 26.83
N SER A 319 6.07 -4.31 27.96
CA SER A 319 5.82 -3.14 28.82
C SER A 319 6.10 -1.80 28.13
N GLN A 320 7.19 -1.70 27.35
CA GLN A 320 7.53 -0.46 26.62
C GLN A 320 6.55 -0.16 25.50
N ILE A 321 6.08 -1.17 24.78
CA ILE A 321 5.04 -1.00 23.73
C ILE A 321 3.75 -0.48 24.36
N SER A 322 3.30 -1.09 25.46
CA SER A 322 2.08 -0.63 26.17
C SER A 322 2.22 0.82 26.64
N HIS A 323 3.40 1.21 27.15
CA HIS A 323 3.67 2.59 27.54
C HIS A 323 3.67 3.56 26.34
N TYR A 324 4.30 3.18 25.24
CA TYR A 324 4.34 3.95 23.99
C TYR A 324 2.93 4.17 23.45
N ASN A 325 2.10 3.13 23.37
CA ASN A 325 0.73 3.21 22.88
C ASN A 325 -0.16 4.07 23.77
N LYS A 326 -0.09 3.90 25.10
CA LYS A 326 -0.83 4.77 26.05
C LYS A 326 -0.45 6.25 25.87
N ARG A 327 0.83 6.56 25.69
CA ARG A 327 1.31 7.92 25.46
C ARG A 327 0.78 8.51 24.14
N ASN A 328 0.74 7.73 23.08
CA ASN A 328 0.25 8.16 21.77
C ASN A 328 -1.27 8.33 21.75
N ARG A 329 -2.03 7.40 22.32
CA ARG A 329 -3.50 7.56 22.50
C ARG A 329 -3.86 8.84 23.25
N ARG A 330 -3.13 9.16 24.33
CA ARG A 330 -3.31 10.44 25.07
C ARG A 330 -2.99 11.66 24.22
N ARG A 331 -1.98 11.60 23.36
CA ARG A 331 -1.64 12.68 22.43
C ARG A 331 -2.69 12.85 21.34
N GLU A 332 -3.21 11.78 20.77
CA GLU A 332 -4.30 11.83 19.79
C GLU A 332 -5.57 12.44 20.38
N VAL A 333 -5.96 12.04 21.58
CA VAL A 333 -7.08 12.64 22.30
C VAL A 333 -6.81 14.13 22.58
N TYR A 334 -5.61 14.47 23.07
CA TYR A 334 -5.21 15.85 23.30
C TYR A 334 -5.29 16.71 22.03
N TRP A 335 -4.77 16.22 20.90
CA TRP A 335 -4.82 16.96 19.62
C TRP A 335 -6.24 17.04 19.05
N LYS A 336 -7.10 16.03 19.26
CA LYS A 336 -8.51 16.10 18.92
C LYS A 336 -9.21 17.21 19.72
N VAL A 337 -9.00 17.25 21.02
CA VAL A 337 -9.55 18.29 21.91
C VAL A 337 -9.05 19.69 21.52
N ILE A 338 -7.76 19.86 21.24
CA ILE A 338 -7.19 21.14 20.78
C ILE A 338 -7.77 21.57 19.43
N LYS A 339 -7.98 20.66 18.50
CA LYS A 339 -8.64 20.96 17.22
C LYS A 339 -10.09 21.41 17.41
N GLU A 340 -10.82 20.76 18.31
CA GLU A 340 -12.19 21.17 18.63
C GLU A 340 -12.26 22.52 19.34
N ILE A 341 -11.40 22.77 20.34
CA ILE A 341 -11.29 24.08 20.99
C ILE A 341 -10.95 25.20 19.99
N LYS A 342 -10.01 24.95 19.08
CA LYS A 342 -9.69 25.93 18.00
C LYS A 342 -10.87 26.19 17.05
N ARG A 343 -11.73 25.20 16.82
CA ARG A 343 -12.96 25.35 16.03
C ARG A 343 -14.00 26.22 16.71
N PHE A 344 -14.06 26.21 18.05
CA PHE A 344 -14.95 27.05 18.86
C PHE A 344 -14.45 28.49 19.07
N ILE A 345 -13.15 28.75 18.88
CA ILE A 345 -12.56 30.11 19.10
C ILE A 345 -12.51 30.92 17.79
N ILE A 346 -12.73 30.29 16.62
CA ILE A 346 -12.68 30.95 15.30
C ILE A 346 -14.10 31.22 14.73
N HIS A 347 -15.12 30.95 15.52
CA HIS A 347 -16.50 31.44 15.30
C HIS A 347 -16.90 32.38 16.43
#